data_1f15f9153c2935f26c79e4f1b5eae07d
#
_entry.id   1f15f9153c2935f26c79e4f1b5eae07d
#
_cell.length_a   1.000
_cell.length_b   1.000
_cell.length_c   1.000
_cell.angle_alpha   90.00
_cell.angle_beta   90.00
_cell.angle_gamma   90.00
#
_symmetry.space_group_name_H-M   'P 1'
#
loop_
_entity.id
_entity.type
_entity.pdbx_description
1 polymer ?
#
loop_
_entity_poly.entity_id
_entity_poly.type
_entity_poly.pdbx_seq_one_letter_code
_entity_poly.pdbx_strand_id
1 'polypeptide(L)'
;QVLEIELSISYDVDPSSLDKDKMPPIMDASVYDIVQKVVMTTKFKAMEGLALEIARRIMSNYTVAELVSVVIRRRQLFIPGDVQSAEVEITVDREDLGEK
;
A
#
# COMPACT_ATOMS: atom_id res chain seq x y z
N GLN A 1 -0.96 -6.58 -19.26
CA GLN A 1 -1.32 -6.77 -17.85
C GLN A 1 -1.63 -5.43 -17.18
N VAL A 2 -2.63 -5.45 -16.35
CA VAL A 2 -3.00 -4.28 -15.55
C VAL A 2 -2.91 -4.67 -14.08
N LEU A 3 -2.20 -3.85 -13.30
CA LEU A 3 -2.15 -3.99 -11.85
C LEU A 3 -3.08 -2.97 -11.22
N GLU A 4 -3.95 -3.43 -10.33
CA GLU A 4 -4.76 -2.57 -9.49
C GLU A 4 -4.24 -2.71 -8.06
N ILE A 5 -4.02 -1.59 -7.42
CA ILE A 5 -3.45 -1.57 -6.07
C ILE A 5 -4.37 -0.77 -5.16
N GLU A 6 -4.83 -1.41 -4.08
CA GLU A 6 -5.60 -0.75 -3.04
C GLU A 6 -4.78 -0.71 -1.77
N LEU A 7 -4.82 0.41 -1.10
CA LEU A 7 -4.13 0.62 0.15
C LEU A 7 -5.11 1.05 1.23
N SER A 8 -4.91 0.52 2.42
CA SER A 8 -5.57 0.97 3.63
C SER A 8 -4.49 1.21 4.69
N ILE A 9 -4.46 2.40 5.23
CA ILE A 9 -3.47 2.78 6.24
C ILE A 9 -4.21 3.22 7.48
N SER A 10 -3.95 2.55 8.60
CA SER A 10 -4.58 2.87 9.88
C SER A 10 -3.59 3.60 10.78
N TYR A 11 -4.07 4.64 11.43
CA TYR A 11 -3.29 5.40 12.41
C TYR A 11 -4.24 6.00 13.45
N ASP A 12 -3.71 6.20 14.65
CA ASP A 12 -4.48 6.83 15.71
C ASP A 12 -4.45 8.32 15.56
N VAL A 13 -5.60 8.94 15.81
CA VAL A 13 -5.74 10.39 15.84
C VAL A 13 -6.27 10.78 17.21
N ASP A 14 -5.57 11.69 17.89
CA ASP A 14 -6.08 12.26 19.11
C ASP A 14 -7.22 13.23 18.76
N PRO A 15 -8.45 12.96 19.21
CA PRO A 15 -9.57 13.84 18.88
C PRO A 15 -9.36 15.28 19.31
N SER A 16 -8.60 15.51 20.39
CA SER A 16 -8.33 16.87 20.87
C SER A 16 -7.40 17.66 19.95
N SER A 17 -6.66 16.96 19.08
CA SER A 17 -5.76 17.60 18.12
C SER A 17 -6.41 17.85 16.77
N LEU A 18 -7.67 17.44 16.61
CA LEU A 18 -8.36 17.61 15.33
C LEU A 18 -8.71 19.07 15.12
N ASP A 19 -8.16 19.63 14.09
CA ASP A 19 -8.44 20.97 13.62
C ASP A 19 -8.71 20.87 12.13
N LYS A 20 -9.87 21.33 11.69
CA LYS A 20 -10.27 21.24 10.29
C LYS A 20 -9.33 21.98 9.33
N ASP A 21 -8.53 22.90 9.88
CA ASP A 21 -7.58 23.66 9.07
C ASP A 21 -6.20 23.00 9.02
N LYS A 22 -5.98 21.91 9.77
CA LYS A 22 -4.73 21.16 9.70
C LYS A 22 -4.75 20.16 8.57
N MET A 23 -3.60 20.00 7.94
CA MET A 23 -3.45 18.95 6.94
C MET A 23 -3.42 17.58 7.61
N PRO A 24 -4.00 16.56 6.97
CA PRO A 24 -3.91 15.20 7.51
C PRO A 24 -2.45 14.75 7.54
N PRO A 25 -2.09 13.85 8.48
CA PRO A 25 -0.72 13.35 8.57
C PRO A 25 -0.31 12.50 7.37
N ILE A 26 -1.27 11.97 6.65
CA ILE A 26 -1.04 11.15 5.46
C ILE A 26 -1.88 11.72 4.33
N MET A 27 -1.22 12.09 3.23
CA MET A 27 -1.88 12.69 2.07
C MET A 27 -1.91 11.71 0.91
N ASP A 28 -3.07 11.59 0.28
CA ASP A 28 -3.27 10.66 -0.84
C ASP A 28 -2.25 10.85 -1.96
N ALA A 29 -1.94 12.10 -2.29
CA ALA A 29 -0.98 12.38 -3.36
C ALA A 29 0.43 11.86 -3.02
N SER A 30 0.85 12.00 -1.76
CA SER A 30 2.14 11.50 -1.31
C SER A 30 2.18 9.96 -1.33
N VAL A 31 1.10 9.33 -0.91
CA VAL A 31 0.99 7.87 -0.95
C VAL A 31 1.06 7.37 -2.38
N TYR A 32 0.34 8.01 -3.29
CA TYR A 32 0.37 7.66 -4.71
C TYR A 32 1.80 7.72 -5.27
N ASP A 33 2.54 8.77 -4.96
CA ASP A 33 3.91 8.92 -5.42
C ASP A 33 4.82 7.80 -4.90
N ILE A 34 4.65 7.42 -3.65
CA ILE A 34 5.42 6.31 -3.06
C ILE A 34 5.14 5.01 -3.79
N VAL A 35 3.86 4.70 -3.97
CA VAL A 35 3.44 3.46 -4.64
C VAL A 35 3.97 3.42 -6.06
N GLN A 36 3.84 4.53 -6.80
CA GLN A 36 4.30 4.61 -8.17
C GLN A 36 5.81 4.38 -8.26
N LYS A 37 6.58 4.97 -7.37
CA LYS A 37 8.03 4.76 -7.34
C LYS A 37 8.38 3.30 -7.07
N VAL A 38 7.72 2.68 -6.11
CA VAL A 38 7.97 1.28 -5.78
C VAL A 38 7.68 0.40 -6.99
N VAL A 39 6.53 0.59 -7.62
CA VAL A 39 6.14 -0.22 -8.78
C VAL A 39 7.13 -0.05 -9.93
N MET A 40 7.60 1.16 -10.17
CA MET A 40 8.49 1.46 -11.30
C MET A 40 9.94 1.04 -11.05
N THR A 41 10.39 1.02 -9.81
CA THR A 41 11.82 0.83 -9.51
C THR A 41 12.13 -0.51 -8.86
N THR A 42 11.15 -1.21 -8.33
CA THR A 42 11.37 -2.47 -7.62
C THR A 42 11.21 -3.64 -8.57
N LYS A 43 12.21 -4.51 -8.62
CA LYS A 43 12.08 -5.78 -9.31
C LYS A 43 11.50 -6.78 -8.32
N PHE A 44 10.42 -7.41 -8.70
CA PHE A 44 9.77 -8.40 -7.85
C PHE A 44 9.44 -9.64 -8.69
N LYS A 45 9.51 -10.80 -8.05
CA LYS A 45 9.18 -12.08 -8.70
C LYS A 45 7.73 -12.47 -8.44
N ALA A 46 7.15 -11.98 -7.35
CA ALA A 46 5.80 -12.29 -6.95
C ALA A 46 5.08 -11.04 -6.46
N MET A 47 3.76 -11.02 -6.59
CA MET A 47 2.94 -9.91 -6.12
C MET A 47 3.06 -9.71 -4.61
N GLU A 48 3.29 -10.79 -3.86
CA GLU A 48 3.50 -10.73 -2.41
C GLU A 48 4.71 -9.86 -2.08
N GLY A 49 5.79 -10.02 -2.82
CA GLY A 49 7.00 -9.21 -2.63
C GLY A 49 6.76 -7.74 -2.92
N LEU A 50 6.01 -7.45 -3.97
CA LEU A 50 5.64 -6.08 -4.30
C LEU A 50 4.77 -5.47 -3.20
N ALA A 51 3.76 -6.21 -2.74
CA ALA A 51 2.87 -5.74 -1.68
C ALA A 51 3.64 -5.45 -0.39
N LEU A 52 4.58 -6.32 -0.04
CA LEU A 52 5.40 -6.14 1.16
C LEU A 52 6.28 -4.91 1.04
N GLU A 53 6.88 -4.69 -0.12
CA GLU A 53 7.74 -3.52 -0.33
C GLU A 53 6.94 -2.21 -0.27
N ILE A 54 5.74 -2.21 -0.83
CA ILE A 54 4.84 -1.05 -0.71
C ILE A 54 4.56 -0.77 0.77
N ALA A 55 4.20 -1.80 1.53
CA ALA A 55 3.92 -1.63 2.96
C ALA A 55 5.12 -1.08 3.73
N ARG A 56 6.32 -1.59 3.44
CA ARG A 56 7.56 -1.09 4.07
C ARG A 56 7.80 0.38 3.77
N ARG A 57 7.62 0.78 2.54
CA ARG A 57 7.83 2.19 2.15
C ARG A 57 6.83 3.11 2.82
N ILE A 58 5.57 2.68 2.92
CA ILE A 58 4.55 3.45 3.62
C ILE A 58 4.93 3.60 5.09
N MET A 59 5.29 2.49 5.76
CA MET A 59 5.68 2.54 7.17
C MET A 59 6.93 3.40 7.40
N SER A 60 7.89 3.37 6.48
CA SER A 60 9.10 4.17 6.59
C SER A 60 8.85 5.66 6.41
N ASN A 61 7.89 6.02 5.55
CA ASN A 61 7.61 7.41 5.26
C ASN A 61 6.63 8.05 6.25
N TYR A 62 5.81 7.25 6.91
CA TYR A 62 4.78 7.76 7.82
C TYR A 62 4.92 7.09 9.18
N THR A 63 5.57 7.79 10.11
CA THR A 63 5.77 7.26 11.46
C THR A 63 4.46 7.04 12.22
N VAL A 64 3.39 7.75 11.83
CA VAL A 64 2.08 7.59 12.46
C VAL A 64 1.36 6.33 12.02
N ALA A 65 1.75 5.73 10.89
CA ALA A 65 1.08 4.54 10.37
C ALA A 65 1.30 3.36 11.32
N GLU A 66 0.23 2.68 11.68
CA GLU A 66 0.26 1.54 12.59
C GLU A 66 0.00 0.23 11.87
N LEU A 67 -0.89 0.26 10.89
CA LEU A 67 -1.30 -0.92 10.15
C LEU A 67 -1.44 -0.54 8.69
N VAL A 68 -0.89 -1.35 7.80
CA VAL A 68 -1.00 -1.15 6.36
C VAL A 68 -1.53 -2.41 5.71
N SER A 69 -2.61 -2.26 4.96
CA SER A 69 -3.14 -3.34 4.12
C SER A 69 -2.89 -2.99 2.66
N VAL A 70 -2.36 -3.92 1.91
CA VAL A 70 -2.10 -3.77 0.48
C VAL A 70 -2.78 -4.90 -0.25
N VAL A 71 -3.64 -4.56 -1.19
CA VAL A 71 -4.28 -5.52 -2.08
C VAL A 71 -3.78 -5.25 -3.49
N ILE A 72 -3.24 -6.26 -4.13
CA ILE A 72 -2.78 -6.16 -5.52
C ILE A 72 -3.57 -7.16 -6.35
N ARG A 73 -4.21 -6.68 -7.40
CA ARG A 73 -4.92 -7.50 -8.36
C ARG A 73 -4.23 -7.38 -9.70
N ARG A 74 -4.00 -8.51 -10.33
CA ARG A 74 -3.45 -8.58 -11.68
C ARG A 74 -4.49 -9.17 -12.60
N ARG A 75 -4.86 -8.41 -13.62
CA ARG A 75 -5.79 -8.89 -14.65
C ARG A 75 -5.08 -8.97 -15.97
N GLN A 76 -5.32 -10.05 -16.69
CA GLN A 76 -4.90 -10.15 -18.07
C GLN A 76 -6.07 -9.73 -18.95
N LEU A 77 -5.82 -8.73 -19.79
CA LEU A 77 -6.80 -8.26 -20.76
C LEU A 77 -6.56 -8.98 -22.07
N PHE A 78 -7.61 -9.13 -22.87
CA PHE A 78 -7.55 -9.66 -24.23
C PHE A 78 -7.28 -11.17 -24.35
N ILE A 79 -7.62 -11.93 -23.31
CA ILE A 79 -7.58 -13.40 -23.41
C ILE A 79 -8.97 -13.89 -23.80
N PRO A 80 -9.11 -14.63 -24.91
CA PRO A 80 -10.38 -15.26 -25.25
C PRO A 80 -10.76 -16.31 -24.20
N GLY A 81 -12.01 -16.32 -23.78
CA GLY A 81 -12.51 -17.26 -22.79
C GLY A 81 -12.54 -16.63 -21.39
N ASP A 82 -12.39 -17.47 -20.39
CA ASP A 82 -12.44 -17.02 -19.00
C ASP A 82 -11.23 -16.16 -18.65
N VAL A 83 -11.47 -14.95 -18.16
CA VAL A 83 -10.41 -14.08 -17.69
C VAL A 83 -9.96 -14.55 -16.31
N GLN A 84 -8.70 -14.96 -16.22
CA GLN A 84 -8.12 -15.30 -14.94
C GLN A 84 -7.50 -14.06 -14.30
N SER A 85 -7.82 -13.84 -13.06
CA SER A 85 -7.20 -12.79 -12.26
C SER A 85 -6.47 -13.41 -11.09
N ALA A 86 -5.39 -12.75 -10.68
CA ALA A 86 -4.68 -13.11 -9.47
C ALA A 86 -4.79 -11.96 -8.49
N GLU A 87 -4.96 -12.27 -7.22
CA GLU A 87 -5.09 -11.29 -6.16
C GLU A 87 -4.25 -11.71 -4.97
N VAL A 88 -3.58 -10.73 -4.40
CA VAL A 88 -2.83 -10.90 -3.17
C VAL A 88 -3.24 -9.80 -2.21
N GLU A 89 -3.40 -10.17 -0.94
CA GLU A 89 -3.66 -9.21 0.13
C GLU A 89 -2.69 -9.47 1.26
N ILE A 90 -2.03 -8.42 1.73
CA ILE A 90 -1.23 -8.48 2.94
C ILE A 90 -1.69 -7.38 3.89
N THR A 91 -1.63 -7.67 5.18
CA THR A 91 -1.86 -6.70 6.24
C THR A 91 -0.74 -6.84 7.23
N VAL A 92 -0.01 -5.77 7.45
CA VAL A 92 1.18 -5.80 8.31
C VAL A 92 1.16 -4.63 9.28
N ASP A 93 1.70 -4.87 10.48
CA ASP A 93 2.02 -3.84 11.45
C ASP A 93 3.55 -3.66 11.50
N ARG A 94 4.02 -2.80 12.41
CA ARG A 94 5.46 -2.54 12.49
C ARG A 94 6.27 -3.74 12.96
N GLU A 95 5.69 -4.54 13.86
CA GLU A 95 6.37 -5.76 14.33
C GLU A 95 6.57 -6.74 13.19
N ASP A 96 5.56 -6.90 12.34
CA ASP A 96 5.63 -7.79 11.18
C ASP A 96 6.78 -7.42 10.25
N LEU A 97 7.13 -6.13 10.20
CA LEU A 97 8.22 -5.63 9.36
C LEU A 97 9.55 -5.56 10.08
N GLY A 98 9.63 -6.07 11.32
CA GLY A 98 10.85 -6.05 12.11
C GLY A 98 11.18 -4.69 12.72
N GLU A 99 10.27 -3.75 12.69
CA GLU A 99 10.45 -2.45 13.33
C GLU A 99 9.97 -2.49 14.77
N LYS A 100 10.69 -1.82 15.63
CA LYS A 100 10.34 -1.72 17.05
C LYS A 100 9.79 -0.35 17.40
#